data_a9f0cb022a990f6e4bab9bb580a4ad82
#
_entry.id   a9f0cb022a990f6e4bab9bb580a4ad82
#
_cell.length_a   1.000
_cell.length_b   1.000
_cell.length_c   1.000
_cell.angle_alpha   90.00
_cell.angle_beta   90.00
_cell.angle_gamma   90.00
#
_symmetry.space_group_name_H-M   'P 1'
#
loop_
_entity.id
_entity.type
_entity.pdbx_description
1 polymer ?
#
loop_
_entity_poly.entity_id
_entity_poly.type
_entity_poly.pdbx_seq_one_letter_code
_entity_poly.pdbx_strand_id
1 'polypeptide(L)'
;DIFHLTFPDKAATAEELTVISWILPQTEETKAANRLETRFPSEKWARSRIFGEEFNAKLRRHLVSFLEESGVPAVAPLLSALWERRTSERFVFSSTWSERHAAFASGLGTFGLCDGLITPRGKAMRCGSVVARIVIPPTERPYQSHQAYCLFYAKGTCKKCAARCPAGAITEAGHDKRKCYEYMHPMSDEFVQSHYGFKGYGCGFCQTGVPCESRNPVRS
;
A
#
# COMPACT_ATOMS: atom_id res chain seq x y z
N ASP A 1 18.07 9.54 3.13
CA ASP A 1 17.19 9.99 4.19
C ASP A 1 16.39 11.23 3.76
N ILE A 2 15.10 11.02 3.44
CA ILE A 2 14.23 12.07 2.86
C ILE A 2 14.03 13.26 3.82
N PHE A 3 13.96 13.04 5.15
CA PHE A 3 13.77 14.14 6.10
C PHE A 3 14.99 15.08 6.12
N HIS A 4 16.19 14.54 6.26
CA HIS A 4 17.42 15.36 6.29
C HIS A 4 17.70 16.05 4.96
N LEU A 5 17.40 15.37 3.84
CA LEU A 5 17.53 16.01 2.52
C LEU A 5 16.49 17.12 2.28
N THR A 6 15.32 17.02 2.92
CA THR A 6 14.28 18.07 2.85
C THR A 6 14.62 19.25 3.77
N PHE A 7 15.21 18.97 4.93
CA PHE A 7 15.55 19.95 5.97
C PHE A 7 17.04 19.88 6.32
N PRO A 8 17.96 20.30 5.42
CA PRO A 8 19.41 20.17 5.66
C PRO A 8 19.91 20.93 6.88
N ASP A 9 19.24 22.04 7.21
CA ASP A 9 19.59 22.88 8.36
C ASP A 9 18.94 22.42 9.68
N LYS A 10 18.13 21.37 9.64
CA LYS A 10 17.41 20.84 10.82
C LYS A 10 17.92 19.44 11.12
N ALA A 11 19.10 19.35 11.70
CA ALA A 11 19.61 18.07 12.17
C ALA A 11 18.60 17.43 13.14
N ALA A 12 18.28 16.17 12.91
CA ALA A 12 17.41 15.38 13.77
C ALA A 12 17.97 13.97 13.90
N THR A 13 17.95 13.41 15.09
CA THR A 13 18.28 12.00 15.31
C THR A 13 17.07 11.12 14.99
N ALA A 14 17.26 9.81 14.88
CA ALA A 14 16.18 8.88 14.61
C ALA A 14 15.11 8.89 15.73
N GLU A 15 15.52 9.14 16.96
CA GLU A 15 14.71 9.22 18.17
C GLU A 15 13.81 10.46 18.20
N GLU A 16 14.19 11.52 17.48
CA GLU A 16 13.40 12.76 17.36
C GLU A 16 12.37 12.69 16.22
N LEU A 17 12.43 11.63 15.38
CA LEU A 17 11.56 11.48 14.21
C LEU A 17 10.48 10.45 14.47
N THR A 18 9.26 10.79 14.10
CA THR A 18 8.13 9.85 14.09
C THR A 18 7.62 9.64 12.67
N VAL A 19 7.40 8.39 12.31
CA VAL A 19 6.63 8.01 11.10
C VAL A 19 5.16 7.87 11.50
N ILE A 20 4.35 8.84 11.11
CA ILE A 20 2.89 8.79 11.26
C ILE A 20 2.32 8.10 10.04
N SER A 21 1.73 6.92 10.23
CA SER A 21 1.18 6.12 9.13
C SER A 21 -0.28 5.77 9.35
N TRP A 22 -1.04 5.68 8.27
CA TRP A 22 -2.47 5.34 8.30
C TRP A 22 -2.88 4.39 7.18
N ILE A 23 -4.08 3.84 7.33
CA ILE A 23 -4.75 3.06 6.30
C ILE A 23 -6.12 3.68 5.97
N LEU A 24 -6.51 3.58 4.70
CA LEU A 24 -7.81 3.95 4.18
C LEU A 24 -8.46 2.68 3.60
N PRO A 25 -9.28 1.94 4.37
CA PRO A 25 -9.96 0.75 3.88
C PRO A 25 -10.94 1.08 2.75
N GLN A 26 -11.03 0.18 1.78
CA GLN A 26 -12.04 0.26 0.73
C GLN A 26 -13.44 0.00 1.32
N THR A 27 -14.46 0.65 0.74
CA THR A 27 -15.85 0.40 1.12
C THR A 27 -16.27 -1.01 0.75
N GLU A 28 -17.28 -1.55 1.44
CA GLU A 28 -17.81 -2.88 1.12
C GLU A 28 -18.36 -2.92 -0.31
N GLU A 29 -19.02 -1.85 -0.75
CA GLU A 29 -19.54 -1.72 -2.11
C GLU A 29 -18.44 -1.80 -3.18
N THR A 30 -17.29 -1.12 -2.97
CA THR A 30 -16.13 -1.18 -3.87
C THR A 30 -15.54 -2.59 -3.93
N LYS A 31 -15.42 -3.25 -2.78
CA LYS A 31 -14.91 -4.62 -2.70
C LYS A 31 -15.87 -5.61 -3.36
N ALA A 32 -17.17 -5.51 -3.06
CA ALA A 32 -18.20 -6.38 -3.62
C ALA A 32 -18.22 -6.31 -5.15
N ALA A 33 -18.19 -5.11 -5.72
CA ALA A 33 -18.11 -4.95 -7.17
C ALA A 33 -16.88 -5.64 -7.77
N ASN A 34 -15.71 -5.49 -7.16
CA ASN A 34 -14.46 -6.08 -7.69
C ASN A 34 -14.33 -7.60 -7.44
N ARG A 35 -15.10 -8.17 -6.50
CA ARG A 35 -15.15 -9.64 -6.30
C ARG A 35 -15.77 -10.36 -7.49
N LEU A 36 -16.69 -9.72 -8.19
CA LEU A 36 -17.39 -10.29 -9.34
C LEU A 36 -16.52 -10.34 -10.59
N GLU A 37 -15.48 -9.52 -10.61
CA GLU A 37 -14.60 -9.40 -11.77
C GLU A 37 -13.46 -10.42 -11.74
N THR A 38 -13.02 -10.81 -12.94
CA THR A 38 -11.96 -11.82 -13.10
C THR A 38 -10.81 -11.38 -14.01
N ARG A 39 -11.05 -10.43 -14.90
CA ARG A 39 -10.07 -9.99 -15.90
C ARG A 39 -9.76 -8.50 -15.80
N PHE A 40 -10.74 -7.65 -15.72
CA PHE A 40 -10.59 -6.21 -15.60
C PHE A 40 -11.20 -5.71 -14.31
N PRO A 41 -10.68 -4.61 -13.72
CA PRO A 41 -11.24 -4.09 -12.48
C PRO A 41 -12.68 -3.63 -12.67
N SER A 42 -13.50 -3.68 -11.62
CA SER A 42 -14.76 -2.95 -11.61
C SER A 42 -14.52 -1.43 -11.68
N GLU A 43 -15.50 -0.69 -12.18
CA GLU A 43 -15.41 0.77 -12.23
C GLU A 43 -15.15 1.38 -10.84
N LYS A 44 -15.88 0.91 -9.82
CA LYS A 44 -15.72 1.37 -8.44
C LYS A 44 -14.30 1.13 -7.91
N TRP A 45 -13.70 0.00 -8.24
CA TRP A 45 -12.33 -0.29 -7.86
C TRP A 45 -11.32 0.60 -8.59
N ALA A 46 -11.48 0.77 -9.90
CA ALA A 46 -10.62 1.64 -10.70
C ALA A 46 -10.69 3.10 -10.23
N ARG A 47 -11.91 3.63 -9.98
CA ARG A 47 -12.10 4.97 -9.41
C ARG A 47 -11.45 5.10 -8.04
N SER A 48 -11.65 4.16 -7.17
CA SER A 48 -11.02 4.15 -5.85
C SER A 48 -9.49 4.06 -5.94
N ARG A 49 -8.94 3.36 -6.94
CA ARG A 49 -7.49 3.31 -7.16
C ARG A 49 -6.91 4.66 -7.54
N ILE A 50 -7.57 5.42 -8.39
CA ILE A 50 -7.08 6.71 -8.90
C ILE A 50 -7.49 7.84 -7.96
N PHE A 51 -8.76 8.11 -7.82
CA PHE A 51 -9.27 9.24 -7.01
C PHE A 51 -9.06 9.04 -5.51
N GLY A 52 -9.05 7.78 -5.03
CA GLY A 52 -8.68 7.47 -3.67
C GLY A 52 -7.20 7.77 -3.37
N GLU A 53 -6.29 7.65 -4.36
CA GLU A 53 -4.90 8.07 -4.17
C GLU A 53 -4.74 9.59 -4.23
N GLU A 54 -5.51 10.27 -5.07
CA GLU A 54 -5.57 11.74 -5.07
C GLU A 54 -6.05 12.28 -3.72
N PHE A 55 -7.09 11.65 -3.15
CA PHE A 55 -7.55 11.98 -1.80
C PHE A 55 -6.45 11.72 -0.75
N ASN A 56 -5.77 10.58 -0.84
CA ASN A 56 -4.67 10.24 0.05
C ASN A 56 -3.51 11.23 -0.04
N ALA A 57 -3.23 11.74 -1.25
CA ALA A 57 -2.25 12.81 -1.46
C ALA A 57 -2.68 14.14 -0.80
N LYS A 58 -3.98 14.48 -0.87
CA LYS A 58 -4.54 15.64 -0.15
C LYS A 58 -4.40 15.49 1.36
N LEU A 59 -4.68 14.29 1.88
CA LEU A 59 -4.54 13.98 3.30
C LEU A 59 -3.08 14.14 3.79
N ARG A 60 -2.11 13.65 3.00
CA ARG A 60 -0.68 13.86 3.30
C ARG A 60 -0.32 15.33 3.36
N ARG A 61 -0.74 16.14 2.36
CA ARG A 61 -0.46 17.58 2.35
C ARG A 61 -1.10 18.28 3.54
N HIS A 62 -2.36 17.97 3.82
CA HIS A 62 -3.06 18.54 4.97
C HIS A 62 -2.35 18.25 6.30
N LEU A 63 -1.91 17.01 6.52
CA LEU A 63 -1.18 16.66 7.73
C LEU A 63 0.17 17.36 7.83
N VAL A 64 0.90 17.49 6.71
CA VAL A 64 2.17 18.24 6.67
C VAL A 64 1.91 19.71 7.02
N SER A 65 0.95 20.37 6.36
CA SER A 65 0.62 21.78 6.65
C SER A 65 0.20 21.99 8.12
N PHE A 66 -0.64 21.11 8.64
CA PHE A 66 -1.08 21.18 10.05
C PHE A 66 0.09 21.09 11.04
N LEU A 67 1.03 20.18 10.77
CA LEU A 67 2.23 20.01 11.61
C LEU A 67 3.16 21.22 11.49
N GLU A 68 3.40 21.72 10.29
CA GLU A 68 4.26 22.88 10.04
C GLU A 68 3.68 24.16 10.66
N GLU A 69 2.36 24.39 10.55
CA GLU A 69 1.65 25.50 11.22
C GLU A 69 1.77 25.41 12.75
N SER A 70 1.94 24.20 13.29
CA SER A 70 2.21 23.95 14.71
C SER A 70 3.70 24.03 15.06
N GLY A 71 4.57 24.44 14.15
CA GLY A 71 6.01 24.54 14.35
C GLY A 71 6.76 23.21 14.28
N VAL A 72 6.11 22.13 13.82
CA VAL A 72 6.69 20.79 13.69
C VAL A 72 7.12 20.54 12.25
N PRO A 73 8.43 20.47 11.93
CA PRO A 73 8.91 20.13 10.61
C PRO A 73 8.41 18.74 10.19
N ALA A 74 7.78 18.66 9.01
CA ALA A 74 7.20 17.43 8.52
C ALA A 74 7.36 17.28 7.00
N VAL A 75 7.44 16.05 6.51
CA VAL A 75 7.52 15.74 5.09
C VAL A 75 6.66 14.54 4.75
N ALA A 76 5.96 14.60 3.62
CA ALA A 76 5.30 13.44 3.02
C ALA A 76 6.25 12.80 1.98
N PRO A 77 6.96 11.72 2.32
CA PRO A 77 8.03 11.20 1.45
C PRO A 77 7.57 10.85 0.03
N LEU A 78 6.35 10.30 -0.10
CA LEU A 78 5.81 9.95 -1.42
C LEU A 78 5.49 11.16 -2.31
N LEU A 79 5.31 12.35 -1.72
CA LEU A 79 5.05 13.61 -2.43
C LEU A 79 6.29 14.49 -2.58
N SER A 80 7.41 14.06 -2.01
CA SER A 80 8.69 14.77 -2.11
C SER A 80 9.27 14.64 -3.52
N ALA A 81 9.92 15.72 -4.01
CA ALA A 81 10.72 15.67 -5.23
C ALA A 81 11.91 14.69 -5.14
N LEU A 82 12.29 14.29 -3.93
CA LEU A 82 13.34 13.30 -3.65
C LEU A 82 12.84 11.85 -3.74
N TRP A 83 11.53 11.65 -3.94
CA TRP A 83 11.01 10.31 -4.14
C TRP A 83 11.37 9.80 -5.54
N GLU A 84 11.98 8.63 -5.58
CA GLU A 84 12.39 7.99 -6.81
C GLU A 84 11.90 6.54 -6.88
N ARG A 85 11.49 6.12 -8.07
CA ARG A 85 11.41 4.71 -8.39
C ARG A 85 12.81 4.22 -8.75
N ARG A 86 13.21 3.09 -8.18
CA ARG A 86 14.48 2.42 -8.47
C ARG A 86 14.24 1.02 -9.00
N THR A 87 15.16 0.54 -9.81
CA THR A 87 15.23 -0.87 -10.19
C THR A 87 16.31 -1.56 -9.37
N SER A 88 16.08 -2.83 -9.03
CA SER A 88 17.10 -3.67 -8.43
C SER A 88 17.04 -5.07 -9.03
N GLU A 89 18.17 -5.75 -9.11
CA GLU A 89 18.24 -7.13 -9.60
C GLU A 89 17.32 -8.05 -8.78
N ARG A 90 17.29 -7.85 -7.47
CA ARG A 90 16.51 -8.68 -6.55
C ARG A 90 15.01 -8.40 -6.60
N PHE A 91 14.57 -7.14 -6.77
CA PHE A 91 13.17 -6.75 -6.59
C PHE A 91 12.51 -6.16 -7.83
N VAL A 92 13.21 -6.06 -8.95
CA VAL A 92 12.77 -5.45 -10.21
C VAL A 92 12.34 -3.99 -10.03
N PHE A 93 11.36 -3.75 -9.15
CA PHE A 93 10.88 -2.41 -8.79
C PHE A 93 11.03 -2.17 -7.29
N SER A 94 11.73 -1.11 -6.96
CA SER A 94 11.86 -0.55 -5.60
C SER A 94 11.61 0.96 -5.64
N SER A 95 11.70 1.61 -4.51
CA SER A 95 11.58 3.06 -4.39
C SER A 95 12.31 3.55 -3.14
N THR A 96 12.66 4.82 -3.11
CA THR A 96 13.30 5.46 -1.95
C THR A 96 12.36 5.52 -0.73
N TRP A 97 11.05 5.43 -0.93
CA TRP A 97 10.05 5.32 0.12
C TRP A 97 8.89 4.41 -0.30
N SER A 98 8.43 3.55 0.61
CA SER A 98 7.29 2.65 0.40
C SER A 98 6.29 2.77 1.53
N GLU A 99 5.09 3.25 1.23
CA GLU A 99 3.99 3.39 2.18
C GLU A 99 3.65 2.09 2.91
N ARG A 100 3.74 0.95 2.23
CA ARG A 100 3.47 -0.35 2.86
C ARG A 100 4.56 -0.76 3.87
N HIS A 101 5.82 -0.40 3.60
CA HIS A 101 6.90 -0.64 4.56
C HIS A 101 6.82 0.33 5.74
N ALA A 102 6.47 1.59 5.50
CA ALA A 102 6.18 2.55 6.56
C ALA A 102 5.05 2.03 7.47
N ALA A 103 3.94 1.59 6.90
CA ALA A 103 2.82 1.02 7.63
C ALA A 103 3.19 -0.26 8.42
N PHE A 104 4.03 -1.13 7.85
CA PHE A 104 4.59 -2.29 8.57
C PHE A 104 5.46 -1.85 9.76
N ALA A 105 6.37 -0.92 9.55
CA ALA A 105 7.24 -0.40 10.61
C ALA A 105 6.45 0.26 11.74
N SER A 106 5.34 0.94 11.38
CA SER A 106 4.42 1.58 12.33
C SER A 106 3.41 0.62 12.99
N GLY A 107 3.54 -0.70 12.86
CA GLY A 107 2.70 -1.67 13.56
C GLY A 107 1.33 -1.95 12.92
N LEU A 108 1.05 -1.43 11.72
CA LEU A 108 -0.29 -1.53 11.11
C LEU A 108 -0.59 -2.87 10.46
N GLY A 109 0.41 -3.70 10.16
CA GLY A 109 0.15 -4.99 9.53
C GLY A 109 1.38 -5.70 8.98
N THR A 110 1.18 -6.83 8.34
CA THR A 110 2.25 -7.69 7.78
C THR A 110 1.98 -8.04 6.31
N PHE A 111 3.01 -8.48 5.59
CA PHE A 111 2.92 -8.77 4.16
C PHE A 111 2.30 -10.13 3.86
N GLY A 112 1.52 -10.20 2.79
CA GLY A 112 1.01 -11.45 2.25
C GLY A 112 1.79 -11.96 1.05
N LEU A 113 1.44 -13.15 0.56
CA LEU A 113 2.05 -13.81 -0.60
C LEU A 113 2.10 -12.93 -1.86
N CYS A 114 1.18 -11.98 -2.01
CA CYS A 114 1.12 -11.03 -3.12
C CYS A 114 1.82 -9.68 -2.82
N ASP A 115 2.71 -9.59 -1.84
CA ASP A 115 3.33 -8.35 -1.34
C ASP A 115 2.34 -7.27 -0.87
N GLY A 116 1.05 -7.61 -0.74
CA GLY A 116 0.04 -6.72 -0.16
C GLY A 116 0.13 -6.72 1.36
N LEU A 117 0.04 -5.55 1.99
CA LEU A 117 0.00 -5.42 3.44
C LEU A 117 -1.37 -5.86 3.96
N ILE A 118 -1.40 -6.79 4.90
CA ILE A 118 -2.59 -7.26 5.60
C ILE A 118 -2.63 -6.57 6.96
N THR A 119 -3.67 -5.81 7.22
CA THR A 119 -3.91 -5.11 8.49
C THR A 119 -5.03 -5.78 9.27
N PRO A 120 -5.35 -5.39 10.51
CA PRO A 120 -6.57 -5.83 11.20
C PRO A 120 -7.86 -5.52 10.41
N ARG A 121 -7.84 -4.48 9.56
CA ARG A 121 -8.94 -4.11 8.64
C ARG A 121 -8.79 -4.74 7.25
N GLY A 122 -7.91 -5.71 7.10
CA GLY A 122 -7.66 -6.42 5.86
C GLY A 122 -6.65 -5.73 4.95
N LYS A 123 -6.62 -6.17 3.71
CA LYS A 123 -5.65 -5.78 2.69
C LYS A 123 -6.25 -4.92 1.57
N ALA A 124 -7.59 -4.86 1.46
CA ALA A 124 -8.26 -3.97 0.51
C ALA A 124 -8.29 -2.55 1.05
N MET A 125 -7.16 -1.85 0.97
CA MET A 125 -6.95 -0.51 1.53
C MET A 125 -5.83 0.25 0.82
N ARG A 126 -5.66 1.51 1.16
CA ARG A 126 -4.51 2.34 0.82
C ARG A 126 -3.74 2.70 2.07
N CYS A 127 -2.43 2.88 1.94
CA CYS A 127 -1.56 3.39 3.00
C CYS A 127 -1.13 4.81 2.69
N GLY A 128 -0.92 5.59 3.73
CA GLY A 128 -0.27 6.88 3.67
C GLY A 128 0.67 7.07 4.85
N SER A 129 1.64 7.95 4.70
CA SER A 129 2.54 8.31 5.79
C SER A 129 3.12 9.72 5.64
N VAL A 130 3.53 10.25 6.78
CA VAL A 130 4.29 11.49 6.95
C VAL A 130 5.41 11.20 7.94
N VAL A 131 6.59 11.78 7.73
CA VAL A 131 7.69 11.81 8.69
C VAL A 131 7.73 13.20 9.32
N ALA A 132 7.71 13.28 10.65
CA ALA A 132 7.69 14.53 11.38
C ALA A 132 8.74 14.55 12.49
N ARG A 133 9.32 15.72 12.77
CA ARG A 133 10.20 15.90 13.92
C ARG A 133 9.37 16.15 15.18
N ILE A 134 8.83 15.06 15.68
CA ILE A 134 8.03 15.03 16.91
C ILE A 134 8.24 13.66 17.58
N VAL A 135 8.31 13.65 18.89
CA VAL A 135 8.42 12.40 19.66
C VAL A 135 7.02 11.96 20.09
N ILE A 136 6.57 10.86 19.50
CA ILE A 136 5.32 10.20 19.86
C ILE A 136 5.64 8.76 20.29
N PRO A 137 5.09 8.24 21.39
CA PRO A 137 5.30 6.86 21.80
C PRO A 137 4.98 5.90 20.63
N PRO A 138 5.87 4.94 20.33
CA PRO A 138 5.68 4.05 19.20
C PRO A 138 4.47 3.13 19.41
N THR A 139 3.71 2.90 18.34
CA THR A 139 2.66 1.87 18.34
C THR A 139 3.30 0.50 18.48
N GLU A 140 2.80 -0.30 19.41
CA GLU A 140 3.26 -1.66 19.60
C GLU A 140 3.02 -2.51 18.34
N ARG A 141 4.01 -3.32 17.96
CA ARG A 141 3.92 -4.25 16.83
C ARG A 141 3.52 -5.65 17.36
N PRO A 142 2.25 -6.06 17.20
CA PRO A 142 1.75 -7.30 17.76
C PRO A 142 2.11 -8.54 16.91
N TYR A 143 3.27 -8.53 16.25
CA TYR A 143 3.77 -9.60 15.39
C TYR A 143 5.29 -9.68 15.40
N GLN A 144 5.81 -10.89 15.30
CA GLN A 144 7.24 -11.18 15.26
C GLN A 144 7.75 -11.38 13.82
N SER A 145 6.88 -11.82 12.90
CA SER A 145 7.21 -12.07 11.51
C SER A 145 6.56 -11.02 10.61
N HIS A 146 7.30 -10.59 9.59
CA HIS A 146 6.77 -9.68 8.56
C HIS A 146 5.66 -10.30 7.69
N GLN A 147 5.35 -11.59 7.87
CA GLN A 147 4.32 -12.35 7.14
C GLN A 147 3.28 -12.98 8.08
N ALA A 148 3.25 -12.59 9.36
CA ALA A 148 2.44 -13.22 10.40
C ALA A 148 0.94 -13.27 10.12
N TYR A 149 0.39 -12.34 9.33
CA TYR A 149 -1.04 -12.25 9.03
C TYR A 149 -1.45 -13.00 7.75
N CYS A 150 -0.51 -13.59 7.03
CA CYS A 150 -0.80 -14.36 5.82
C CYS A 150 -1.02 -15.84 6.15
N LEU A 151 -2.21 -16.38 5.85
CA LEU A 151 -2.51 -17.81 6.06
C LEU A 151 -1.56 -18.74 5.30
N PHE A 152 -1.01 -18.33 4.17
CA PHE A 152 -0.02 -19.13 3.43
C PHE A 152 1.25 -19.32 4.26
N TYR A 153 1.83 -18.23 4.76
CA TYR A 153 3.07 -18.30 5.53
C TYR A 153 2.87 -18.78 6.96
N ALA A 154 1.76 -18.39 7.59
CA ALA A 154 1.49 -18.74 8.99
C ALA A 154 0.96 -20.18 9.17
N LYS A 155 0.22 -20.72 8.18
CA LYS A 155 -0.49 -22.00 8.30
C LYS A 155 -0.35 -22.92 7.07
N GLY A 156 0.29 -22.50 5.99
CA GLY A 156 0.43 -23.28 4.74
C GLY A 156 -0.88 -23.51 3.98
N THR A 157 -1.97 -22.78 4.28
CA THR A 157 -3.33 -23.20 3.89
C THR A 157 -3.99 -22.38 2.80
N CYS A 158 -3.45 -21.21 2.41
CA CYS A 158 -4.15 -20.28 1.53
C CYS A 158 -3.30 -19.83 0.34
N LYS A 159 -3.85 -20.02 -0.88
CA LYS A 159 -3.29 -19.50 -2.15
C LYS A 159 -4.35 -18.71 -2.94
N LYS A 160 -5.37 -18.15 -2.27
CA LYS A 160 -6.51 -17.54 -2.95
C LYS A 160 -6.13 -16.33 -3.81
N CYS A 161 -5.13 -15.53 -3.38
CA CYS A 161 -4.63 -14.42 -4.18
C CYS A 161 -3.89 -14.89 -5.46
N ALA A 162 -3.21 -16.03 -5.43
CA ALA A 162 -2.62 -16.63 -6.62
C ALA A 162 -3.71 -17.13 -7.57
N ALA A 163 -4.70 -17.86 -7.07
CA ALA A 163 -5.82 -18.35 -7.88
C ALA A 163 -6.65 -17.23 -8.53
N ARG A 164 -6.72 -16.04 -7.92
CA ARG A 164 -7.42 -14.88 -8.48
C ARG A 164 -6.54 -14.00 -9.37
N CYS A 165 -5.26 -14.29 -9.52
CA CYS A 165 -4.37 -13.46 -10.31
C CYS A 165 -4.48 -13.77 -11.81
N PRO A 166 -5.08 -12.92 -12.66
CA PRO A 166 -5.25 -13.20 -14.08
C PRO A 166 -3.93 -13.21 -14.85
N ALA A 167 -2.89 -12.57 -14.31
CA ALA A 167 -1.54 -12.56 -14.87
C ALA A 167 -0.71 -13.79 -14.50
N GLY A 168 -1.18 -14.65 -13.58
CA GLY A 168 -0.35 -15.71 -13.01
C GLY A 168 0.92 -15.20 -12.31
N ALA A 169 0.89 -13.93 -11.85
CA ALA A 169 2.04 -13.26 -11.26
C ALA A 169 2.30 -13.62 -9.80
N ILE A 170 1.38 -14.36 -9.16
CA ILE A 170 1.51 -14.77 -7.76
C ILE A 170 1.57 -16.30 -7.72
N THR A 171 2.66 -16.83 -7.18
CA THR A 171 2.92 -18.27 -7.02
C THR A 171 3.34 -18.55 -5.58
N GLU A 172 3.63 -19.78 -5.26
CA GLU A 172 4.20 -20.16 -3.95
C GLU A 172 5.59 -19.58 -3.72
N ALA A 173 6.31 -19.28 -4.81
CA ALA A 173 7.61 -18.61 -4.75
C ALA A 173 7.52 -17.09 -4.46
N GLY A 174 6.30 -16.55 -4.47
CA GLY A 174 6.05 -15.13 -4.21
C GLY A 174 5.37 -14.40 -5.37
N HIS A 175 5.62 -13.09 -5.47
CA HIS A 175 4.99 -12.18 -6.41
C HIS A 175 5.98 -11.70 -7.49
N ASP A 176 5.74 -12.10 -8.73
CA ASP A 176 6.43 -11.58 -9.90
C ASP A 176 5.88 -10.19 -10.25
N LYS A 177 6.63 -9.17 -9.85
CA LYS A 177 6.25 -7.76 -10.06
C LYS A 177 6.26 -7.37 -11.54
N ARG A 178 7.08 -8.01 -12.38
CA ARG A 178 7.14 -7.73 -13.82
C ARG A 178 5.87 -8.22 -14.51
N LYS A 179 5.48 -9.46 -14.33
CA LYS A 179 4.21 -9.99 -14.88
C LYS A 179 3.00 -9.20 -14.39
N CYS A 180 2.98 -8.81 -13.10
CA CYS A 180 1.92 -7.99 -12.55
C CYS A 180 1.86 -6.61 -13.23
N TYR A 181 3.00 -5.98 -13.44
CA TYR A 181 3.09 -4.67 -14.09
C TYR A 181 2.65 -4.73 -15.56
N GLU A 182 3.15 -5.70 -16.32
CA GLU A 182 2.83 -5.91 -17.73
C GLU A 182 1.34 -6.19 -17.96
N TYR A 183 0.70 -6.90 -17.05
CA TYR A 183 -0.75 -7.08 -17.09
C TYR A 183 -1.51 -5.79 -16.71
N MET A 184 -1.10 -5.14 -15.63
CA MET A 184 -1.86 -4.06 -15.03
C MET A 184 -1.81 -2.76 -15.86
N HIS A 185 -0.64 -2.41 -16.43
CA HIS A 185 -0.49 -1.13 -17.11
C HIS A 185 -1.08 -1.10 -18.52
N PRO A 186 -0.70 -1.95 -19.49
CA PRO A 186 -1.25 -1.81 -20.83
C PRO A 186 -2.74 -2.21 -20.89
N MET A 187 -3.09 -3.36 -20.33
CA MET A 187 -4.44 -3.91 -20.49
C MET A 187 -5.49 -3.19 -19.62
N SER A 188 -5.13 -2.85 -18.38
CA SER A 188 -6.05 -2.20 -17.46
C SER A 188 -6.21 -0.71 -17.76
N ASP A 189 -5.18 -0.04 -18.23
CA ASP A 189 -5.26 1.37 -18.62
C ASP A 189 -6.16 1.56 -19.84
N GLU A 190 -5.99 0.76 -20.88
CA GLU A 190 -6.81 0.77 -22.08
C GLU A 190 -8.29 0.47 -21.76
N PHE A 191 -8.51 -0.56 -20.93
CA PHE A 191 -9.86 -0.94 -20.54
C PHE A 191 -10.56 0.16 -19.73
N VAL A 192 -9.89 0.71 -18.73
CA VAL A 192 -10.47 1.77 -17.87
C VAL A 192 -10.79 3.03 -18.68
N GLN A 193 -9.90 3.43 -19.57
CA GLN A 193 -10.13 4.59 -20.41
C GLN A 193 -11.31 4.38 -21.38
N SER A 194 -11.37 3.23 -22.04
CA SER A 194 -12.39 2.97 -23.06
C SER A 194 -13.78 2.65 -22.48
N HIS A 195 -13.83 2.00 -21.31
CA HIS A 195 -15.10 1.57 -20.72
C HIS A 195 -15.64 2.52 -19.65
N TYR A 196 -14.75 3.19 -18.90
CA TYR A 196 -15.14 4.04 -17.78
C TYR A 196 -14.87 5.52 -17.99
N GLY A 197 -14.25 5.89 -19.13
CA GLY A 197 -14.09 7.27 -19.58
C GLY A 197 -13.05 8.09 -18.82
N PHE A 198 -12.16 7.46 -18.04
CA PHE A 198 -11.08 8.17 -17.35
C PHE A 198 -9.76 7.40 -17.44
N LYS A 199 -8.66 8.16 -17.45
CA LYS A 199 -7.31 7.55 -17.46
C LYS A 199 -7.00 6.95 -16.09
N GLY A 200 -6.79 5.65 -16.06
CA GLY A 200 -6.52 4.96 -14.81
C GLY A 200 -6.25 3.48 -15.01
N TYR A 201 -5.82 2.84 -13.95
CA TYR A 201 -5.52 1.41 -13.91
C TYR A 201 -5.81 0.84 -12.53
N GLY A 202 -5.88 -0.47 -12.45
CA GLY A 202 -5.99 -1.17 -11.16
C GLY A 202 -6.67 -2.52 -11.35
N CYS A 203 -6.02 -3.58 -10.91
CA CYS A 203 -6.56 -4.93 -10.98
C CYS A 203 -7.26 -5.30 -9.65
N GLY A 204 -6.54 -5.28 -8.53
CA GLY A 204 -7.12 -5.49 -7.20
C GLY A 204 -7.55 -6.92 -6.87
N PHE A 205 -7.42 -7.90 -7.77
CA PHE A 205 -7.92 -9.27 -7.54
C PHE A 205 -7.18 -10.01 -6.44
N CYS A 206 -5.91 -9.71 -6.22
CA CYS A 206 -5.18 -10.22 -5.06
C CYS A 206 -5.61 -9.58 -3.74
N GLN A 207 -6.45 -8.56 -3.77
CA GLN A 207 -6.95 -7.83 -2.59
C GLN A 207 -8.43 -8.12 -2.31
N THR A 208 -9.22 -8.57 -3.31
CA THR A 208 -10.67 -8.83 -3.21
C THR A 208 -11.00 -10.30 -3.43
N GLY A 209 -12.05 -10.80 -2.78
CA GLY A 209 -12.45 -12.21 -2.84
C GLY A 209 -11.42 -13.15 -2.20
N VAL A 210 -10.68 -12.68 -1.23
CA VAL A 210 -9.63 -13.41 -0.49
C VAL A 210 -9.86 -13.33 1.01
N PRO A 211 -9.42 -14.31 1.84
CA PRO A 211 -9.69 -14.32 3.28
C PRO A 211 -9.18 -13.07 4.02
N CYS A 212 -8.10 -12.48 3.52
CA CYS A 212 -7.48 -11.27 4.08
C CYS A 212 -7.99 -9.95 3.47
N GLU A 213 -9.12 -9.95 2.77
CA GLU A 213 -9.67 -8.76 2.15
C GLU A 213 -10.02 -7.67 3.15
N SER A 214 -10.77 -8.02 4.21
CA SER A 214 -11.38 -7.09 5.17
C SER A 214 -10.97 -7.34 6.61
N ARG A 215 -10.05 -8.25 6.87
CA ARG A 215 -9.59 -8.65 8.23
C ARG A 215 -8.22 -9.29 8.22
N ASN A 216 -7.64 -9.45 9.40
CA ASN A 216 -6.53 -10.37 9.62
C ASN A 216 -7.09 -11.80 9.70
N PRO A 217 -6.82 -12.68 8.72
CA PRO A 217 -7.45 -13.99 8.68
C PRO A 217 -6.77 -15.03 9.59
N VAL A 218 -5.64 -14.70 10.20
CA VAL A 218 -4.92 -15.61 11.12
C VAL A 218 -5.49 -15.54 12.53
N ARG A 219 -6.03 -14.37 12.92
CA ARG A 219 -6.62 -14.10 14.24
C ARG A 219 -8.15 -14.26 14.30
N SER A 220 -8.76 -14.73 13.23
CA SER A 220 -10.21 -14.98 13.18
C SER A 220 -10.55 -16.40 13.65
#